data_a816dc7d5f2f6d38a08d185b4702d79a
#
_entry.id   a816dc7d5f2f6d38a08d185b4702d79a
#
_cell.length_a   1.000
_cell.length_b   1.000
_cell.length_c   1.000
_cell.angle_alpha   90.00
_cell.angle_beta   90.00
_cell.angle_gamma   90.00
#
_symmetry.space_group_name_H-M   'P 1'
#
loop_
_entity.id
_entity.type
_entity.pdbx_description
1 polymer ?
#
loop_
_entity_poly.entity_id
_entity_poly.type
_entity_poly.pdbx_seq_one_letter_code
_entity_poly.pdbx_strand_id
1 'polypeptide(L)'
;GDPEVVFREAIDNFTDLRGQFSSSPLESNQLEQLDRLELWTRQAYQRLEELLKQRHDQGFIRECHGDLHLNNVVRLDGKWTPFDGIEFNEEFRWIDILSDAAFLAMDFAAQGHLDLERSFVSAYLEQTGDYQAVPLMRWYLVYRAMVRGKVAAIRSSQPNQTAQALRTERRDCLEHVGLAEQLTKSEAPRLWITHGVSGSGKTTGTEGLIQQQGALRLRSDVERKRLFGFRPSQRPKDEAQQQQLYSYSATQQTYERLAELASMLLRSGEPVVVDATFLQRRFRDMFQAIAAQENVPFRIVPFSADVSELERRIVERRRQHSDASDATLEVLRQQLDSLEPLT
;
A
#
# COMPACT_ATOMS: atom_id res chain seq x y z
N GLY A 1 8.67 -1.82 19.54
CA GLY A 1 8.29 -2.71 18.53
C GLY A 1 8.22 -4.21 18.84
N ASP A 2 8.26 -4.63 20.11
CA ASP A 2 7.95 -6.03 20.47
C ASP A 2 6.51 -6.36 20.09
N PRO A 3 6.23 -7.49 19.41
CA PRO A 3 4.89 -7.89 18.99
C PRO A 3 3.85 -7.95 20.11
N GLU A 4 4.24 -8.43 21.30
CA GLU A 4 3.35 -8.50 22.47
C GLU A 4 3.02 -7.10 23.02
N VAL A 5 4.00 -6.19 23.00
CA VAL A 5 3.80 -4.79 23.42
C VAL A 5 2.83 -4.10 22.46
N VAL A 6 3.05 -4.24 21.15
CA VAL A 6 2.18 -3.63 20.14
C VAL A 6 0.74 -4.17 20.24
N PHE A 7 0.59 -5.48 20.48
CA PHE A 7 -0.73 -6.08 20.70
C PHE A 7 -1.42 -5.52 21.95
N ARG A 8 -0.68 -5.44 23.09
CA ARG A 8 -1.23 -4.88 24.34
C ARG A 8 -1.69 -3.46 24.13
N GLU A 9 -0.87 -2.61 23.49
CA GLU A 9 -1.24 -1.22 23.19
C GLU A 9 -2.48 -1.13 22.28
N ALA A 10 -2.60 -2.03 21.30
CA ALA A 10 -3.78 -2.07 20.44
C ALA A 10 -5.06 -2.42 21.24
N ILE A 11 -4.97 -3.31 22.22
CA ILE A 11 -6.11 -3.69 23.06
C ILE A 11 -6.40 -2.63 24.13
N ASP A 12 -5.38 -2.01 24.70
CA ASP A 12 -5.54 -0.94 25.70
C ASP A 12 -6.33 0.26 25.13
N ASN A 13 -6.25 0.51 23.81
CA ASN A 13 -7.08 1.54 23.16
C ASN A 13 -8.58 1.34 23.40
N PHE A 14 -9.07 0.09 23.40
CA PHE A 14 -10.48 -0.22 23.64
C PHE A 14 -10.87 -0.01 25.12
N THR A 15 -9.99 -0.39 26.03
CA THR A 15 -10.18 -0.19 27.47
C THR A 15 -10.22 1.29 27.81
N ASP A 16 -9.26 2.05 27.30
CA ASP A 16 -9.17 3.50 27.50
C ASP A 16 -10.39 4.22 26.95
N LEU A 17 -10.82 3.88 25.73
CA LEU A 17 -12.02 4.45 25.13
C LEU A 17 -13.28 4.22 25.98
N ARG A 18 -13.50 3.00 26.45
CA ARG A 18 -14.66 2.71 27.33
C ARG A 18 -14.55 3.50 28.65
N GLY A 19 -13.34 3.65 29.21
CA GLY A 19 -13.07 4.42 30.41
C GLY A 19 -13.37 5.91 30.26
N GLN A 20 -13.01 6.52 29.13
CA GLN A 20 -13.26 7.96 28.88
C GLN A 20 -14.75 8.32 28.80
N PHE A 21 -15.60 7.37 28.42
CA PHE A 21 -17.06 7.60 28.30
C PHE A 21 -17.87 7.18 29.54
N SER A 22 -17.22 6.93 30.68
CA SER A 22 -17.92 6.56 31.94
C SER A 22 -18.89 7.63 32.44
N SER A 23 -18.58 8.92 32.27
CA SER A 23 -19.43 10.06 32.66
C SER A 23 -20.44 10.51 31.61
N SER A 24 -20.25 10.11 30.36
CA SER A 24 -21.18 10.36 29.24
C SER A 24 -21.26 9.10 28.38
N PRO A 25 -22.05 8.09 28.80
CA PRO A 25 -22.00 6.75 28.23
C PRO A 25 -22.17 6.69 26.72
N LEU A 26 -21.51 5.73 26.12
CA LEU A 26 -21.72 5.35 24.71
C LEU A 26 -23.11 4.71 24.57
N GLU A 27 -23.71 4.88 23.41
CA GLU A 27 -24.93 4.18 23.05
C GLU A 27 -24.66 2.67 22.88
N SER A 28 -25.69 1.83 23.05
CA SER A 28 -25.54 0.37 22.96
C SER A 28 -24.93 -0.08 21.63
N ASN A 29 -25.32 0.53 20.51
CA ASN A 29 -24.76 0.26 19.18
C ASN A 29 -23.27 0.61 19.06
N GLN A 30 -22.82 1.66 19.75
CA GLN A 30 -21.41 2.08 19.79
C GLN A 30 -20.56 1.12 20.64
N LEU A 31 -21.12 0.62 21.75
CA LEU A 31 -20.48 -0.42 22.57
C LEU A 31 -20.35 -1.73 21.78
N GLU A 32 -21.40 -2.16 21.13
CA GLU A 32 -21.37 -3.35 20.25
C GLU A 32 -20.35 -3.19 19.10
N GLN A 33 -20.21 -1.98 18.55
CA GLN A 33 -19.20 -1.68 17.53
C GLN A 33 -17.78 -1.84 18.08
N LEU A 34 -17.49 -1.32 19.27
CA LEU A 34 -16.21 -1.50 19.95
C LEU A 34 -15.91 -2.97 20.25
N ASP A 35 -16.93 -3.75 20.69
CA ASP A 35 -16.78 -5.16 20.98
C ASP A 35 -16.45 -5.97 19.71
N ARG A 36 -17.10 -5.66 18.58
CA ARG A 36 -16.78 -6.28 17.28
C ARG A 36 -15.36 -5.93 16.82
N LEU A 37 -14.94 -4.67 16.96
CA LEU A 37 -13.60 -4.22 16.59
C LEU A 37 -12.53 -4.86 17.47
N GLU A 38 -12.73 -4.93 18.77
CA GLU A 38 -11.81 -5.60 19.68
C GLU A 38 -11.64 -7.08 19.35
N LEU A 39 -12.76 -7.78 19.11
CA LEU A 39 -12.75 -9.17 18.69
C LEU A 39 -12.00 -9.36 17.39
N TRP A 40 -12.25 -8.52 16.38
CA TRP A 40 -11.54 -8.54 15.11
C TRP A 40 -10.03 -8.30 15.30
N THR A 41 -9.64 -7.32 16.12
CA THR A 41 -8.24 -6.98 16.39
C THR A 41 -7.50 -8.16 17.02
N ARG A 42 -8.11 -8.84 18.00
CA ARG A 42 -7.55 -10.05 18.64
C ARG A 42 -7.41 -11.21 17.66
N GLN A 43 -8.44 -11.49 16.88
CA GLN A 43 -8.43 -12.57 15.88
C GLN A 43 -7.42 -12.31 14.75
N ALA A 44 -7.32 -11.05 14.30
CA ALA A 44 -6.34 -10.67 13.30
C ALA A 44 -4.91 -10.81 13.84
N TYR A 45 -4.64 -10.35 15.06
CA TYR A 45 -3.33 -10.52 15.70
C TYR A 45 -2.91 -12.00 15.78
N GLN A 46 -3.80 -12.88 16.22
CA GLN A 46 -3.50 -14.32 16.30
C GLN A 46 -3.04 -14.93 14.96
N ARG A 47 -3.61 -14.45 13.85
CA ARG A 47 -3.19 -14.89 12.50
C ARG A 47 -1.88 -14.25 12.04
N LEU A 48 -1.53 -13.08 12.56
CA LEU A 48 -0.41 -12.25 12.11
C LEU A 48 0.79 -12.29 13.07
N GLU A 49 0.66 -12.92 14.22
CA GLU A 49 1.68 -12.95 15.28
C GLU A 49 3.03 -13.43 14.78
N GLU A 50 3.03 -14.53 14.01
CA GLU A 50 4.27 -15.08 13.45
C GLU A 50 4.92 -14.11 12.45
N LEU A 51 4.13 -13.42 11.63
CA LEU A 51 4.65 -12.42 10.70
C LEU A 51 5.23 -11.21 11.45
N LEU A 52 4.60 -10.77 12.53
CA LEU A 52 5.12 -9.70 13.39
C LEU A 52 6.47 -10.09 14.01
N LYS A 53 6.61 -11.32 14.53
CA LYS A 53 7.87 -11.85 15.07
C LYS A 53 8.97 -11.90 14.00
N GLN A 54 8.65 -12.42 12.82
CA GLN A 54 9.58 -12.46 11.69
C GLN A 54 10.07 -11.06 11.32
N ARG A 55 9.18 -10.06 11.25
CA ARG A 55 9.54 -8.67 10.94
C ARG A 55 10.41 -8.05 12.03
N HIS A 56 10.11 -8.33 13.29
CA HIS A 56 10.97 -7.92 14.39
C HIS A 56 12.40 -8.46 14.21
N ASP A 57 12.55 -9.77 13.99
CA ASP A 57 13.85 -10.43 13.84
C ASP A 57 14.61 -10.01 12.59
N GLN A 58 13.90 -9.67 11.51
CA GLN A 58 14.46 -9.19 10.25
C GLN A 58 14.83 -7.69 10.26
N GLY A 59 14.60 -6.98 11.37
CA GLY A 59 14.98 -5.58 11.53
C GLY A 59 14.07 -4.58 10.82
N PHE A 60 12.77 -4.89 10.70
CA PHE A 60 11.76 -3.93 10.24
C PHE A 60 11.32 -2.96 11.36
N ILE A 61 11.67 -3.25 12.61
CA ILE A 61 11.50 -2.32 13.73
C ILE A 61 12.63 -1.29 13.65
N ARG A 62 12.26 -0.04 13.45
CA ARG A 62 13.19 1.06 13.25
C ARG A 62 12.78 2.30 14.02
N GLU A 63 13.72 3.21 14.15
CA GLU A 63 13.42 4.56 14.60
C GLU A 63 12.58 5.27 13.54
N CYS A 64 11.30 5.47 13.84
CA CYS A 64 10.29 6.04 12.98
C CYS A 64 9.83 7.40 13.51
N HIS A 65 8.87 8.02 12.85
CA HIS A 65 8.22 9.24 13.29
C HIS A 65 7.31 9.00 14.50
N GLY A 66 6.58 7.88 14.52
CA GLY A 66 5.69 7.44 15.59
C GLY A 66 4.30 8.06 15.59
N ASP A 67 4.17 9.30 15.11
CA ASP A 67 2.90 10.04 15.01
C ASP A 67 2.75 10.67 13.61
N LEU A 68 2.96 9.87 12.55
CA LEU A 68 2.96 10.33 11.17
C LEU A 68 1.54 10.48 10.64
N HIS A 69 0.95 11.63 10.86
CA HIS A 69 -0.35 12.03 10.29
C HIS A 69 -0.22 13.35 9.50
N LEU A 70 -1.26 13.73 8.73
CA LEU A 70 -1.21 14.86 7.79
C LEU A 70 -0.86 16.19 8.44
N ASN A 71 -1.27 16.43 9.69
CA ASN A 71 -0.92 17.66 10.40
C ASN A 71 0.57 17.75 10.75
N ASN A 72 1.30 16.62 10.73
CA ASN A 72 2.73 16.53 10.96
C ASN A 72 3.52 16.41 9.63
N VAL A 73 2.92 16.83 8.52
CA VAL A 73 3.56 16.88 7.19
C VAL A 73 3.44 18.27 6.61
N VAL A 74 4.56 18.88 6.24
CA VAL A 74 4.62 20.23 5.67
C VAL A 74 5.33 20.21 4.32
N ARG A 75 5.02 21.16 3.45
CA ARG A 75 5.73 21.36 2.20
C ARG A 75 6.88 22.33 2.41
N LEU A 76 8.11 21.83 2.50
CA LEU A 76 9.33 22.59 2.67
C LEU A 76 10.18 22.49 1.40
N ASP A 77 10.56 23.60 0.79
CA ASP A 77 11.37 23.66 -0.44
C ASP A 77 10.84 22.77 -1.58
N GLY A 78 9.50 22.72 -1.70
CA GLY A 78 8.82 21.93 -2.72
C GLY A 78 8.70 20.44 -2.42
N LYS A 79 9.24 19.95 -1.28
CA LYS A 79 9.19 18.56 -0.83
C LYS A 79 8.24 18.41 0.36
N TRP A 80 7.49 17.32 0.38
CA TRP A 80 6.71 16.92 1.56
C TRP A 80 7.67 16.39 2.62
N THR A 81 7.66 17.02 3.79
CA THR A 81 8.61 16.76 4.87
C THR A 81 7.84 16.51 6.16
N PRO A 82 8.01 15.35 6.81
CA PRO A 82 7.46 15.11 8.14
C PRO A 82 8.23 15.93 9.19
N PHE A 83 7.52 16.35 10.23
CA PHE A 83 8.07 17.08 11.39
C PHE A 83 7.30 16.70 12.65
N ASP A 84 7.80 17.09 13.83
CA ASP A 84 7.17 16.82 15.12
C ASP A 84 7.01 15.31 15.43
N GLY A 85 8.08 14.53 15.15
CA GLY A 85 8.14 13.12 15.54
C GLY A 85 8.20 12.94 17.05
N ILE A 86 7.81 11.76 17.53
CA ILE A 86 7.85 11.44 18.96
C ILE A 86 9.29 11.38 19.44
N GLU A 87 9.65 12.24 20.42
CA GLU A 87 10.98 12.28 21.05
C GLU A 87 10.97 11.80 22.51
N PHE A 88 9.79 11.84 23.15
CA PHE A 88 9.66 11.64 24.61
C PHE A 88 9.47 10.18 25.02
N ASN A 89 9.22 9.26 24.10
CA ASN A 89 9.01 7.84 24.36
C ASN A 89 9.60 6.97 23.24
N GLU A 90 10.61 6.15 23.58
CA GLU A 90 11.27 5.27 22.62
C GLU A 90 10.36 4.15 22.13
N GLU A 91 9.45 3.62 22.95
CA GLU A 91 8.53 2.54 22.54
C GLU A 91 7.59 2.98 21.40
N PHE A 92 7.18 4.24 21.39
CA PHE A 92 6.34 4.81 20.33
C PHE A 92 7.11 5.19 19.07
N ARG A 93 8.44 5.26 19.14
CA ARG A 93 9.33 5.62 18.03
C ARG A 93 9.99 4.40 17.38
N TRP A 94 10.39 3.41 18.19
CA TRP A 94 10.96 2.16 17.69
C TRP A 94 9.85 1.17 17.33
N ILE A 95 9.27 1.35 16.14
CA ILE A 95 8.11 0.62 15.66
C ILE A 95 8.37 0.02 14.29
N ASP A 96 7.46 -0.86 13.86
CA ASP A 96 7.47 -1.36 12.48
C ASP A 96 7.28 -0.19 11.50
N ILE A 97 8.18 -0.09 10.52
CA ILE A 97 8.10 0.96 9.48
C ILE A 97 6.76 0.96 8.76
N LEU A 98 6.11 -0.20 8.64
CA LEU A 98 4.77 -0.31 8.06
C LEU A 98 3.71 0.36 8.94
N SER A 99 3.83 0.28 10.27
CA SER A 99 2.91 0.92 11.22
C SER A 99 2.95 2.44 11.10
N ASP A 100 4.14 3.01 10.84
CA ASP A 100 4.29 4.45 10.63
C ASP A 100 3.68 4.89 9.28
N ALA A 101 3.93 4.12 8.21
CA ALA A 101 3.29 4.33 6.91
C ALA A 101 1.76 4.17 6.98
N ALA A 102 1.27 3.17 7.72
CA ALA A 102 -0.16 2.95 7.93
C ALA A 102 -0.83 4.10 8.67
N PHE A 103 -0.11 4.83 9.51
CA PHE A 103 -0.67 5.99 10.19
C PHE A 103 -1.03 7.10 9.18
N LEU A 104 -0.12 7.45 8.27
CA LEU A 104 -0.40 8.43 7.23
C LEU A 104 -1.50 7.96 6.28
N ALA A 105 -1.46 6.68 5.89
CA ALA A 105 -2.49 6.08 5.05
C ALA A 105 -3.88 6.16 5.70
N MET A 106 -3.99 5.80 6.97
CA MET A 106 -5.23 5.90 7.75
C MET A 106 -5.74 7.34 7.82
N ASP A 107 -4.84 8.32 7.99
CA ASP A 107 -5.25 9.73 8.10
C ASP A 107 -5.77 10.28 6.76
N PHE A 108 -5.23 9.86 5.60
CA PHE A 108 -5.86 10.14 4.30
C PHE A 108 -7.31 9.62 4.26
N ALA A 109 -7.53 8.38 4.70
CA ALA A 109 -8.86 7.78 4.74
C ALA A 109 -9.79 8.53 5.71
N ALA A 110 -9.30 8.97 6.88
CA ALA A 110 -10.05 9.76 7.86
C ALA A 110 -10.49 11.12 7.30
N GLN A 111 -9.68 11.73 6.42
CA GLN A 111 -10.03 12.97 5.72
C GLN A 111 -10.94 12.74 4.49
N GLY A 112 -11.39 11.51 4.25
CA GLY A 112 -12.26 11.15 3.12
C GLY A 112 -11.54 10.91 1.79
N HIS A 113 -10.21 10.83 1.80
CA HIS A 113 -9.35 10.65 0.62
C HIS A 113 -8.89 9.19 0.47
N LEU A 114 -9.83 8.25 0.28
CA LEU A 114 -9.51 6.84 0.05
C LEU A 114 -8.68 6.61 -1.21
N ASP A 115 -8.83 7.45 -2.22
CA ASP A 115 -8.02 7.43 -3.44
C ASP A 115 -6.54 7.72 -3.15
N LEU A 116 -6.26 8.69 -2.27
CA LEU A 116 -4.90 9.03 -1.84
C LEU A 116 -4.32 7.96 -0.90
N GLU A 117 -5.11 7.43 0.02
CA GLU A 117 -4.72 6.29 0.87
C GLU A 117 -4.24 5.12 0.00
N ARG A 118 -5.05 4.67 -0.96
CA ARG A 118 -4.76 3.55 -1.86
C ARG A 118 -3.53 3.82 -2.75
N SER A 119 -3.45 5.02 -3.31
CA SER A 119 -2.28 5.44 -4.10
C SER A 119 -1.00 5.47 -3.27
N PHE A 120 -1.07 5.96 -2.03
CA PHE A 120 0.06 6.00 -1.12
C PHE A 120 0.54 4.59 -0.73
N VAL A 121 -0.38 3.71 -0.31
CA VAL A 121 -0.05 2.31 0.04
C VAL A 121 0.58 1.57 -1.14
N SER A 122 -0.01 1.67 -2.34
CA SER A 122 0.54 1.05 -3.54
C SER A 122 1.93 1.59 -3.89
N ALA A 123 2.15 2.90 -3.81
CA ALA A 123 3.44 3.53 -4.06
C ALA A 123 4.50 3.17 -3.00
N TYR A 124 4.11 3.10 -1.72
CA TYR A 124 4.98 2.66 -0.63
C TYR A 124 5.49 1.23 -0.86
N LEU A 125 4.60 0.30 -1.19
CA LEU A 125 4.95 -1.09 -1.48
C LEU A 125 5.82 -1.21 -2.74
N GLU A 126 5.50 -0.45 -3.79
CA GLU A 126 6.31 -0.39 -5.00
C GLU A 126 7.73 0.11 -4.71
N GLN A 127 7.88 1.12 -3.87
CA GLN A 127 9.18 1.70 -3.53
C GLN A 127 10.01 0.80 -2.61
N THR A 128 9.39 0.21 -1.60
CA THR A 128 10.07 -0.60 -0.58
C THR A 128 10.24 -2.07 -0.99
N GLY A 129 9.31 -2.63 -1.75
CA GLY A 129 9.23 -4.05 -2.05
C GLY A 129 8.70 -4.90 -0.90
N ASP A 130 8.17 -4.28 0.13
CA ASP A 130 7.71 -4.93 1.36
C ASP A 130 6.29 -5.54 1.18
N TYR A 131 6.10 -6.28 0.09
CA TYR A 131 4.80 -6.90 -0.21
C TYR A 131 4.41 -8.00 0.79
N GLN A 132 5.37 -8.62 1.45
CA GLN A 132 5.09 -9.64 2.48
C GLN A 132 4.38 -9.05 3.71
N ALA A 133 4.50 -7.74 3.91
CA ALA A 133 3.85 -7.03 5.01
C ALA A 133 2.37 -6.69 4.75
N VAL A 134 1.87 -6.88 3.55
CA VAL A 134 0.49 -6.51 3.16
C VAL A 134 -0.58 -7.07 4.12
N PRO A 135 -0.50 -8.33 4.61
CA PRO A 135 -1.47 -8.82 5.60
C PRO A 135 -1.53 -7.98 6.89
N LEU A 136 -0.41 -7.32 7.28
CA LEU A 136 -0.34 -6.45 8.45
C LEU A 136 -0.88 -5.06 8.21
N MET A 137 -0.89 -4.58 6.96
CA MET A 137 -1.30 -3.20 6.63
C MET A 137 -2.67 -2.88 7.21
N ARG A 138 -3.66 -3.74 6.97
CA ARG A 138 -5.04 -3.57 7.45
C ARG A 138 -5.12 -3.54 8.97
N TRP A 139 -4.35 -4.40 9.64
CA TRP A 139 -4.30 -4.42 11.11
C TRP A 139 -3.72 -3.11 11.66
N TYR A 140 -2.64 -2.59 11.07
CA TYR A 140 -2.07 -1.32 11.47
C TYR A 140 -2.99 -0.13 11.15
N LEU A 141 -3.68 -0.12 10.02
CA LEU A 141 -4.68 0.92 9.70
C LEU A 141 -5.76 1.00 10.79
N VAL A 142 -6.33 -0.15 11.18
CA VAL A 142 -7.33 -0.24 12.27
C VAL A 142 -6.73 0.21 13.59
N TYR A 143 -5.55 -0.27 13.94
CA TYR A 143 -4.84 0.12 15.17
C TYR A 143 -4.64 1.64 15.24
N ARG A 144 -4.15 2.27 14.17
CA ARG A 144 -3.91 3.72 14.13
C ARG A 144 -5.19 4.53 14.16
N ALA A 145 -6.28 4.06 13.55
CA ALA A 145 -7.60 4.69 13.69
C ALA A 145 -8.08 4.65 15.16
N MET A 146 -7.89 3.52 15.85
CA MET A 146 -8.24 3.41 17.28
C MET A 146 -7.37 4.31 18.15
N VAL A 147 -6.08 4.49 17.84
CA VAL A 147 -5.21 5.45 18.53
C VAL A 147 -5.76 6.87 18.39
N ARG A 148 -6.15 7.30 17.19
CA ARG A 148 -6.73 8.64 16.97
C ARG A 148 -8.07 8.80 17.69
N GLY A 149 -8.93 7.79 17.64
CA GLY A 149 -10.18 7.77 18.40
C GLY A 149 -9.95 7.93 19.90
N LYS A 150 -8.96 7.22 20.47
CA LYS A 150 -8.58 7.36 21.89
C LYS A 150 -8.08 8.77 22.21
N VAL A 151 -7.21 9.34 21.39
CA VAL A 151 -6.69 10.71 21.60
C VAL A 151 -7.83 11.73 21.61
N ALA A 152 -8.78 11.64 20.70
CA ALA A 152 -9.97 12.48 20.66
C ALA A 152 -10.85 12.27 21.92
N ALA A 153 -11.05 11.02 22.36
CA ALA A 153 -11.78 10.72 23.58
C ALA A 153 -11.12 11.33 24.84
N ILE A 154 -9.79 11.22 24.96
CA ILE A 154 -9.02 11.85 26.06
C ILE A 154 -9.19 13.37 26.02
N ARG A 155 -9.11 14.00 24.85
CA ARG A 155 -9.35 15.45 24.72
C ARG A 155 -10.76 15.81 25.13
N SER A 156 -11.78 15.00 24.79
CA SER A 156 -13.17 15.24 25.18
C SER A 156 -13.43 15.19 26.70
N SER A 157 -12.53 14.60 27.49
CA SER A 157 -12.63 14.51 28.94
C SER A 157 -11.80 15.55 29.70
N GLN A 158 -11.04 16.41 28.99
CA GLN A 158 -10.22 17.45 29.64
C GLN A 158 -11.10 18.53 30.28
N PRO A 159 -10.74 19.01 31.52
CA PRO A 159 -11.46 20.06 32.19
C PRO A 159 -11.34 21.40 31.43
N ASN A 160 -12.30 22.29 31.68
CA ASN A 160 -12.33 23.67 31.14
C ASN A 160 -12.52 23.80 29.61
N GLN A 161 -13.00 22.77 28.93
CA GLN A 161 -13.40 22.88 27.52
C GLN A 161 -14.81 23.43 27.35
N THR A 162 -15.05 24.07 26.20
CA THR A 162 -16.41 24.50 25.83
C THR A 162 -17.28 23.30 25.45
N ALA A 163 -18.59 23.40 25.66
CA ALA A 163 -19.52 22.36 25.23
C ALA A 163 -19.44 22.07 23.70
N GLN A 164 -19.04 23.04 22.91
CA GLN A 164 -18.82 22.85 21.46
C GLN A 164 -17.57 22.02 21.19
N ALA A 165 -16.45 22.31 21.88
CA ALA A 165 -15.20 21.54 21.76
C ALA A 165 -15.42 20.07 22.15
N LEU A 166 -16.09 19.83 23.30
CA LEU A 166 -16.42 18.47 23.75
C LEU A 166 -17.24 17.68 22.71
N ARG A 167 -18.25 18.31 22.09
CA ARG A 167 -19.02 17.67 21.03
C ARG A 167 -18.19 17.37 19.78
N THR A 168 -17.27 18.26 19.44
CA THR A 168 -16.37 18.05 18.27
C THR A 168 -15.44 16.88 18.52
N GLU A 169 -14.77 16.83 19.67
CA GLU A 169 -13.85 15.73 20.04
C GLU A 169 -14.58 14.38 20.15
N ARG A 170 -15.80 14.38 20.73
CA ARG A 170 -16.61 13.16 20.78
C ARG A 170 -16.99 12.67 19.37
N ARG A 171 -17.36 13.58 18.48
CA ARG A 171 -17.67 13.24 17.09
C ARG A 171 -16.43 12.69 16.37
N ASP A 172 -15.28 13.34 16.52
CA ASP A 172 -14.01 12.91 15.94
C ASP A 172 -13.63 11.49 16.40
N CYS A 173 -13.79 11.21 17.71
CA CYS A 173 -13.60 9.87 18.24
C CYS A 173 -14.50 8.83 17.54
N LEU A 174 -15.81 9.09 17.44
CA LEU A 174 -16.75 8.16 16.83
C LEU A 174 -16.53 8.00 15.32
N GLU A 175 -16.11 9.04 14.62
CA GLU A 175 -15.72 8.98 13.20
C GLU A 175 -14.51 8.06 13.01
N HIS A 176 -13.50 8.12 13.88
CA HIS A 176 -12.34 7.22 13.81
C HIS A 176 -12.69 5.76 14.18
N VAL A 177 -13.61 5.55 15.13
CA VAL A 177 -14.13 4.19 15.43
C VAL A 177 -14.92 3.65 14.23
N GLY A 178 -15.74 4.48 13.58
CA GLY A 178 -16.44 4.14 12.35
C GLY A 178 -15.50 3.81 11.19
N LEU A 179 -14.43 4.60 11.03
CA LEU A 179 -13.38 4.33 10.05
C LEU A 179 -12.67 3.01 10.35
N ALA A 180 -12.31 2.75 11.61
CA ALA A 180 -11.70 1.48 12.00
C ALA A 180 -12.56 0.28 11.58
N GLU A 181 -13.88 0.33 11.77
CA GLU A 181 -14.81 -0.73 11.32
C GLU A 181 -14.87 -0.85 9.80
N GLN A 182 -14.81 0.25 9.06
CA GLN A 182 -14.73 0.22 7.60
C GLN A 182 -13.41 -0.44 7.13
N LEU A 183 -12.30 -0.09 7.75
CA LEU A 183 -10.98 -0.64 7.45
C LEU A 183 -10.83 -2.14 7.76
N THR A 184 -11.72 -2.74 8.56
CA THR A 184 -11.73 -4.22 8.74
C THR A 184 -12.18 -4.96 7.48
N LYS A 185 -12.86 -4.29 6.55
CA LYS A 185 -13.43 -4.90 5.33
C LYS A 185 -12.38 -4.90 4.22
N SER A 186 -12.29 -6.00 3.47
CA SER A 186 -11.46 -6.10 2.26
C SER A 186 -12.31 -5.90 1.01
N GLU A 187 -11.72 -5.36 -0.03
CA GLU A 187 -12.25 -5.48 -1.37
C GLU A 187 -12.18 -6.95 -1.83
N ALA A 188 -13.03 -7.34 -2.78
CA ALA A 188 -12.96 -8.68 -3.32
C ALA A 188 -11.68 -8.84 -4.16
N PRO A 189 -10.83 -9.86 -3.92
CA PRO A 189 -9.61 -10.06 -4.67
C PRO A 189 -9.91 -10.28 -6.17
N ARG A 190 -9.11 -9.66 -7.03
CA ARG A 190 -9.21 -9.72 -8.50
C ARG A 190 -7.83 -9.56 -9.09
N LEU A 191 -7.61 -10.13 -10.26
CA LEU A 191 -6.35 -9.98 -10.98
C LEU A 191 -6.57 -9.26 -12.31
N TRP A 192 -5.89 -8.12 -12.47
CA TRP A 192 -5.75 -7.46 -13.76
C TRP A 192 -4.31 -7.58 -14.24
N ILE A 193 -4.14 -7.80 -15.52
CA ILE A 193 -2.86 -7.61 -16.20
C ILE A 193 -3.02 -6.57 -17.29
N THR A 194 -2.01 -5.75 -17.51
CA THR A 194 -2.00 -4.84 -18.66
C THR A 194 -1.53 -5.55 -19.92
N HIS A 195 -1.83 -5.01 -21.09
CA HIS A 195 -1.27 -5.46 -22.37
C HIS A 195 -0.93 -4.24 -23.21
N GLY A 196 0.27 -4.19 -23.75
CA GLY A 196 0.71 -3.11 -24.64
C GLY A 196 2.19 -2.80 -24.53
N VAL A 197 2.77 -2.24 -25.58
CA VAL A 197 4.18 -1.89 -25.67
C VAL A 197 4.57 -0.75 -24.72
N SER A 198 5.87 -0.51 -24.55
CA SER A 198 6.37 0.64 -23.80
C SER A 198 5.86 1.95 -24.38
N GLY A 199 5.50 2.91 -23.52
CA GLY A 199 4.91 4.20 -23.95
C GLY A 199 3.40 4.19 -24.18
N SER A 200 2.71 3.04 -24.13
CA SER A 200 1.25 2.96 -24.38
C SER A 200 0.37 3.55 -23.28
N GLY A 201 0.94 3.95 -22.13
CA GLY A 201 0.18 4.60 -21.05
C GLY A 201 -0.32 3.65 -19.96
N LYS A 202 0.20 2.43 -19.87
CA LYS A 202 -0.21 1.42 -18.88
C LYS A 202 -0.17 1.93 -17.44
N THR A 203 0.97 2.48 -17.02
CA THR A 203 1.15 2.94 -15.64
C THR A 203 0.15 4.05 -15.26
N THR A 204 -0.09 5.01 -16.16
CA THR A 204 -1.09 6.05 -15.96
C THR A 204 -2.51 5.49 -15.98
N GLY A 205 -2.80 4.57 -16.90
CA GLY A 205 -4.13 3.98 -17.03
C GLY A 205 -4.50 3.00 -15.91
N THR A 206 -3.51 2.43 -15.21
CA THR A 206 -3.76 1.57 -14.03
C THR A 206 -4.01 2.35 -12.75
N GLU A 207 -3.76 3.67 -12.71
CA GLU A 207 -4.01 4.51 -11.54
C GLU A 207 -5.48 4.46 -11.10
N GLY A 208 -6.41 4.45 -12.06
CA GLY A 208 -7.83 4.29 -11.77
C GLY A 208 -8.19 2.97 -11.07
N LEU A 209 -7.46 1.87 -11.34
CA LEU A 209 -7.66 0.60 -10.65
C LEU A 209 -7.17 0.67 -9.21
N ILE A 210 -6.07 1.38 -8.96
CA ILE A 210 -5.56 1.62 -7.60
C ILE A 210 -6.58 2.43 -6.81
N GLN A 211 -6.95 3.60 -7.30
CA GLN A 211 -7.79 4.56 -6.60
C GLN A 211 -9.22 4.06 -6.36
N GLN A 212 -9.84 3.45 -7.38
CA GLN A 212 -11.25 3.06 -7.32
C GLN A 212 -11.47 1.65 -6.82
N GLN A 213 -10.55 0.72 -7.12
CA GLN A 213 -10.68 -0.71 -6.78
C GLN A 213 -9.73 -1.16 -5.66
N GLY A 214 -8.89 -0.27 -5.13
CA GLY A 214 -7.90 -0.61 -4.11
C GLY A 214 -6.83 -1.60 -4.59
N ALA A 215 -6.61 -1.70 -5.90
CA ALA A 215 -5.66 -2.67 -6.45
C ALA A 215 -4.22 -2.31 -6.08
N LEU A 216 -3.46 -3.27 -5.60
CA LEU A 216 -2.02 -3.14 -5.41
C LEU A 216 -1.32 -3.36 -6.75
N ARG A 217 -0.47 -2.41 -7.15
CA ARG A 217 0.23 -2.46 -8.43
C ARG A 217 1.59 -3.12 -8.31
N LEU A 218 1.82 -4.11 -9.17
CA LEU A 218 3.12 -4.75 -9.37
C LEU A 218 3.69 -4.30 -10.71
N ARG A 219 4.81 -3.56 -10.73
CA ARG A 219 5.43 -3.06 -11.95
C ARG A 219 6.62 -3.92 -12.37
N SER A 220 6.58 -4.41 -13.61
CA SER A 220 7.65 -5.25 -14.16
C SER A 220 9.02 -4.55 -14.16
N ASP A 221 9.08 -3.26 -14.48
CA ASP A 221 10.34 -2.51 -14.52
C ASP A 221 10.94 -2.33 -13.11
N VAL A 222 10.10 -2.18 -12.08
CA VAL A 222 10.51 -2.06 -10.69
C VAL A 222 11.01 -3.41 -10.15
N GLU A 223 10.22 -4.48 -10.33
CA GLU A 223 10.59 -5.82 -9.83
C GLU A 223 11.81 -6.38 -10.56
N ARG A 224 11.95 -6.12 -11.86
CA ARG A 224 13.17 -6.43 -12.63
C ARG A 224 14.39 -5.79 -12.01
N LYS A 225 14.34 -4.48 -11.75
CA LYS A 225 15.45 -3.76 -11.11
C LYS A 225 15.79 -4.35 -9.74
N ARG A 226 14.78 -4.64 -8.93
CA ARG A 226 14.97 -5.22 -7.60
C ARG A 226 15.62 -6.61 -7.65
N LEU A 227 15.20 -7.48 -8.57
CA LEU A 227 15.81 -8.80 -8.77
C LEU A 227 17.31 -8.74 -9.08
N PHE A 228 17.74 -7.70 -9.78
CA PHE A 228 19.15 -7.51 -10.15
C PHE A 228 19.90 -6.52 -9.24
N GLY A 229 19.36 -6.23 -8.05
CA GLY A 229 20.04 -5.39 -7.04
C GLY A 229 20.04 -3.90 -7.31
N PHE A 230 19.18 -3.41 -8.22
CA PHE A 230 19.01 -1.98 -8.48
C PHE A 230 17.86 -1.40 -7.65
N ARG A 231 17.99 -0.14 -7.26
CA ARG A 231 16.85 0.63 -6.73
C ARG A 231 15.85 0.94 -7.84
N PRO A 232 14.56 1.12 -7.56
CA PRO A 232 13.53 1.41 -8.57
C PRO A 232 13.88 2.59 -9.50
N SER A 233 14.46 3.66 -8.96
CA SER A 233 14.87 4.86 -9.70
C SER A 233 16.27 4.77 -10.32
N GLN A 234 17.04 3.74 -9.99
CA GLN A 234 18.42 3.58 -10.48
C GLN A 234 18.42 3.14 -11.95
N ARG A 235 19.31 3.72 -12.76
CA ARG A 235 19.50 3.34 -14.16
C ARG A 235 20.73 2.46 -14.34
N PRO A 236 20.71 1.57 -15.36
CA PRO A 236 21.92 0.89 -15.79
C PRO A 236 23.02 1.89 -16.16
N LYS A 237 24.28 1.59 -15.79
CA LYS A 237 25.41 2.47 -16.01
C LYS A 237 25.97 2.36 -17.43
N ASP A 238 25.79 1.20 -18.06
CA ASP A 238 26.34 0.86 -19.38
C ASP A 238 25.40 -0.08 -20.15
N GLU A 239 25.73 -0.30 -21.41
CA GLU A 239 24.96 -1.19 -22.29
C GLU A 239 24.97 -2.65 -21.83
N ALA A 240 26.04 -3.12 -21.21
CA ALA A 240 26.12 -4.50 -20.73
C ALA A 240 25.10 -4.76 -19.60
N GLN A 241 24.99 -3.84 -18.63
CA GLN A 241 23.96 -3.91 -17.60
C GLN A 241 22.56 -3.80 -18.19
N GLN A 242 22.36 -2.94 -19.19
CA GLN A 242 21.08 -2.82 -19.87
C GLN A 242 20.70 -4.11 -20.60
N GLN A 243 21.63 -4.71 -21.35
CA GLN A 243 21.41 -5.98 -22.04
C GLN A 243 21.14 -7.12 -21.05
N GLN A 244 21.83 -7.16 -19.90
CA GLN A 244 21.58 -8.13 -18.85
C GLN A 244 20.14 -8.00 -18.31
N LEU A 245 19.69 -6.78 -17.96
CA LEU A 245 18.37 -6.52 -17.42
C LEU A 245 17.24 -6.88 -18.39
N TYR A 246 17.46 -6.74 -19.70
CA TYR A 246 16.44 -7.01 -20.72
C TYR A 246 16.68 -8.32 -21.49
N SER A 247 17.57 -9.18 -21.00
CA SER A 247 17.79 -10.51 -21.54
C SER A 247 16.53 -11.38 -21.44
N TYR A 248 16.46 -12.42 -22.25
CA TYR A 248 15.38 -13.41 -22.20
C TYR A 248 15.25 -14.02 -20.79
N SER A 249 16.38 -14.42 -20.19
CA SER A 249 16.39 -14.99 -18.83
C SER A 249 15.91 -14.00 -17.78
N ALA A 250 16.35 -12.74 -17.82
CA ALA A 250 15.88 -11.69 -16.90
C ALA A 250 14.40 -11.42 -17.07
N THR A 251 13.88 -11.47 -18.30
CA THR A 251 12.45 -11.33 -18.56
C THR A 251 11.67 -12.48 -17.95
N GLN A 252 12.11 -13.72 -18.14
CA GLN A 252 11.48 -14.89 -17.55
C GLN A 252 11.44 -14.79 -16.02
N GLN A 253 12.56 -14.52 -15.35
CA GLN A 253 12.65 -14.35 -13.91
C GLN A 253 11.75 -13.22 -13.39
N THR A 254 11.65 -12.12 -14.15
CA THR A 254 10.76 -11.01 -13.79
C THR A 254 9.29 -11.44 -13.76
N TYR A 255 8.82 -12.16 -14.79
CA TYR A 255 7.43 -12.64 -14.82
C TYR A 255 7.16 -13.70 -13.77
N GLU A 256 8.11 -14.58 -13.48
CA GLU A 256 8.03 -15.54 -12.37
C GLU A 256 7.89 -14.81 -11.02
N ARG A 257 8.72 -13.80 -10.78
CA ARG A 257 8.63 -12.97 -9.57
C ARG A 257 7.30 -12.24 -9.46
N LEU A 258 6.81 -11.64 -10.54
CA LEU A 258 5.49 -11.00 -10.57
C LEU A 258 4.36 -12.00 -10.29
N ALA A 259 4.48 -13.22 -10.79
CA ALA A 259 3.52 -14.30 -10.57
C ALA A 259 3.48 -14.72 -9.09
N GLU A 260 4.64 -14.90 -8.46
CA GLU A 260 4.75 -15.18 -7.02
C GLU A 260 4.10 -14.09 -6.18
N LEU A 261 4.45 -12.82 -6.45
CA LEU A 261 3.89 -11.68 -5.73
C LEU A 261 2.38 -11.57 -5.93
N ALA A 262 1.90 -11.71 -7.16
CA ALA A 262 0.47 -11.64 -7.46
C ALA A 262 -0.31 -12.74 -6.71
N SER A 263 0.16 -14.00 -6.74
CA SER A 263 -0.47 -15.10 -6.01
C SER A 263 -0.49 -14.84 -4.50
N MET A 264 0.63 -14.37 -3.92
CA MET A 264 0.72 -14.03 -2.50
C MET A 264 -0.29 -12.93 -2.10
N LEU A 265 -0.36 -11.84 -2.87
CA LEU A 265 -1.27 -10.73 -2.59
C LEU A 265 -2.75 -11.13 -2.74
N LEU A 266 -3.08 -11.93 -3.76
CA LEU A 266 -4.43 -12.46 -3.95
C LEU A 266 -4.86 -13.36 -2.79
N ARG A 267 -3.97 -14.21 -2.27
CA ARG A 267 -4.21 -15.03 -1.07
C ARG A 267 -4.40 -14.19 0.19
N SER A 268 -3.79 -13.02 0.25
CA SER A 268 -4.01 -12.06 1.34
C SER A 268 -5.36 -11.32 1.23
N GLY A 269 -6.13 -11.60 0.17
CA GLY A 269 -7.44 -11.00 -0.06
C GLY A 269 -7.39 -9.63 -0.76
N GLU A 270 -6.25 -9.29 -1.38
CA GLU A 270 -6.08 -7.98 -2.02
C GLU A 270 -6.28 -8.05 -3.55
N PRO A 271 -6.94 -7.06 -4.15
CA PRO A 271 -6.99 -6.93 -5.60
C PRO A 271 -5.61 -6.51 -6.14
N VAL A 272 -5.20 -7.09 -7.27
CA VAL A 272 -3.86 -6.90 -7.85
C VAL A 272 -3.93 -6.46 -9.30
N VAL A 273 -3.12 -5.48 -9.67
CA VAL A 273 -2.85 -5.13 -11.07
C VAL A 273 -1.36 -5.30 -11.39
N VAL A 274 -1.06 -6.10 -12.41
CA VAL A 274 0.30 -6.32 -12.88
C VAL A 274 0.56 -5.43 -14.10
N ASP A 275 1.38 -4.39 -13.90
CA ASP A 275 1.80 -3.44 -14.94
C ASP A 275 3.05 -3.97 -15.65
N ALA A 276 2.83 -4.70 -16.73
CA ALA A 276 3.86 -5.23 -17.62
C ALA A 276 3.37 -5.19 -19.07
N THR A 277 4.24 -5.51 -20.02
CA THR A 277 3.89 -5.45 -21.43
C THR A 277 2.97 -6.59 -21.87
N PHE A 278 3.13 -7.79 -21.31
CA PHE A 278 2.38 -9.01 -21.61
C PHE A 278 2.24 -9.31 -23.11
N LEU A 279 3.27 -9.02 -23.91
CA LEU A 279 3.25 -9.16 -25.36
C LEU A 279 3.12 -10.62 -25.79
N GLN A 280 3.71 -11.56 -25.03
CA GLN A 280 3.69 -12.98 -25.32
C GLN A 280 2.53 -13.68 -24.63
N ARG A 281 1.81 -14.52 -25.36
CA ARG A 281 0.65 -15.27 -24.87
C ARG A 281 0.98 -16.12 -23.64
N ARG A 282 2.14 -16.80 -23.65
CA ARG A 282 2.56 -17.65 -22.52
C ARG A 282 2.55 -16.96 -21.16
N PHE A 283 2.89 -15.67 -21.10
CA PHE A 283 2.83 -14.90 -19.85
C PHE A 283 1.39 -14.54 -19.48
N ARG A 284 0.53 -14.25 -20.45
CA ARG A 284 -0.91 -14.03 -20.20
C ARG A 284 -1.58 -15.29 -19.67
N ASP A 285 -1.28 -16.46 -20.28
CA ASP A 285 -1.79 -17.78 -19.87
C ASP A 285 -1.30 -18.13 -18.44
N MET A 286 -0.04 -17.79 -18.08
CA MET A 286 0.50 -17.97 -16.72
C MET A 286 -0.35 -17.23 -15.69
N PHE A 287 -0.67 -15.96 -15.91
CA PHE A 287 -1.45 -15.17 -14.96
C PHE A 287 -2.93 -15.54 -14.96
N GLN A 288 -3.47 -15.98 -16.07
CA GLN A 288 -4.81 -16.55 -16.10
C GLN A 288 -4.90 -17.84 -15.28
N ALA A 289 -3.87 -18.68 -15.32
CA ALA A 289 -3.78 -19.88 -14.51
C ALA A 289 -3.70 -19.55 -13.02
N ILE A 290 -2.95 -18.51 -12.62
CA ILE A 290 -2.91 -18.01 -11.23
C ILE A 290 -4.30 -17.58 -10.78
N ALA A 291 -5.00 -16.78 -11.58
CA ALA A 291 -6.34 -16.33 -11.22
C ALA A 291 -7.32 -17.49 -11.05
N ALA A 292 -7.22 -18.52 -11.90
CA ALA A 292 -8.00 -19.74 -11.79
C ALA A 292 -7.64 -20.53 -10.52
N GLN A 293 -6.36 -20.66 -10.20
CA GLN A 293 -5.87 -21.34 -8.99
C GLN A 293 -6.33 -20.64 -7.71
N GLU A 294 -6.27 -19.30 -7.68
CA GLU A 294 -6.70 -18.50 -6.51
C GLU A 294 -8.22 -18.24 -6.52
N ASN A 295 -8.94 -18.76 -7.53
CA ASN A 295 -10.39 -18.61 -7.69
C ASN A 295 -10.86 -17.15 -7.68
N VAL A 296 -10.16 -16.29 -8.42
CA VAL A 296 -10.48 -14.86 -8.54
C VAL A 296 -10.78 -14.44 -9.98
N PRO A 297 -11.60 -13.40 -10.20
CA PRO A 297 -11.81 -12.84 -11.52
C PRO A 297 -10.51 -12.36 -12.17
N PHE A 298 -10.34 -12.66 -13.47
CA PHE A 298 -9.20 -12.25 -14.27
C PHE A 298 -9.62 -11.31 -15.41
N ARG A 299 -8.82 -10.29 -15.66
CA ARG A 299 -9.05 -9.37 -16.79
C ARG A 299 -7.75 -8.85 -17.39
N ILE A 300 -7.68 -8.81 -18.71
CA ILE A 300 -6.62 -8.13 -19.46
C ILE A 300 -7.10 -6.71 -19.80
N VAL A 301 -6.28 -5.71 -19.50
CA VAL A 301 -6.54 -4.29 -19.80
C VAL A 301 -5.61 -3.87 -20.94
N PRO A 302 -6.12 -3.73 -22.18
CA PRO A 302 -5.30 -3.36 -23.34
C PRO A 302 -5.01 -1.86 -23.36
N PHE A 303 -3.77 -1.52 -23.74
CA PHE A 303 -3.31 -0.16 -23.97
C PHE A 303 -2.63 -0.07 -25.34
N SER A 304 -3.05 0.88 -26.15
CA SER A 304 -2.46 1.15 -27.45
C SER A 304 -2.36 2.64 -27.70
N ALA A 305 -1.42 3.03 -28.54
CA ALA A 305 -1.29 4.38 -29.06
C ALA A 305 -0.59 4.28 -30.43
N ASP A 306 -0.69 5.32 -31.26
CA ASP A 306 0.01 5.40 -32.53
C ASP A 306 1.53 5.37 -32.34
N VAL A 307 2.27 4.78 -33.27
CA VAL A 307 3.72 4.61 -33.16
C VAL A 307 4.44 5.93 -32.91
N SER A 308 4.04 6.99 -33.60
CA SER A 308 4.58 8.34 -33.42
C SER A 308 4.41 8.87 -31.99
N GLU A 309 3.27 8.60 -31.38
CA GLU A 309 2.97 8.98 -30.00
C GLU A 309 3.78 8.12 -28.98
N LEU A 310 3.94 6.83 -29.25
CA LEU A 310 4.78 5.94 -28.45
C LEU A 310 6.24 6.43 -28.43
N GLU A 311 6.79 6.75 -29.61
CA GLU A 311 8.14 7.27 -29.74
C GLU A 311 8.31 8.61 -29.01
N ARG A 312 7.38 9.55 -29.18
CA ARG A 312 7.36 10.84 -28.48
C ARG A 312 7.39 10.67 -26.96
N ARG A 313 6.52 9.80 -26.40
CA ARG A 313 6.43 9.54 -24.96
C ARG A 313 7.70 8.91 -24.41
N ILE A 314 8.34 7.99 -25.14
CA ILE A 314 9.60 7.38 -24.72
C ILE A 314 10.72 8.43 -24.67
N VAL A 315 10.84 9.28 -25.66
CA VAL A 315 11.85 10.35 -25.71
C VAL A 315 11.63 11.34 -24.57
N GLU A 316 10.40 11.78 -24.35
CA GLU A 316 10.05 12.74 -23.28
C GLU A 316 10.35 12.17 -21.88
N ARG A 317 9.94 10.92 -21.61
CA ARG A 317 10.21 10.21 -20.35
C ARG A 317 11.72 10.11 -20.06
N ARG A 318 12.52 9.84 -21.08
CA ARG A 318 13.99 9.78 -20.91
C ARG A 318 14.59 11.13 -20.50
N ARG A 319 14.00 12.25 -20.95
CA ARG A 319 14.43 13.60 -20.54
C ARG A 319 14.07 13.93 -19.11
N GLN A 320 12.89 13.51 -18.66
CA GLN A 320 12.38 13.84 -17.31
C GLN A 320 13.02 13.01 -16.19
N HIS A 321 13.67 11.89 -16.48
CA HIS A 321 14.35 11.01 -15.52
C HIS A 321 13.47 10.52 -14.34
N SER A 322 12.15 10.54 -14.48
CA SER A 322 11.18 10.36 -13.39
C SER A 322 10.56 8.97 -13.28
N ASP A 323 10.80 8.07 -14.24
CA ASP A 323 10.16 6.74 -14.30
C ASP A 323 11.19 5.61 -14.14
N ALA A 324 10.72 4.48 -13.56
CA ALA A 324 11.49 3.23 -13.44
C ALA A 324 11.79 2.56 -14.79
N SER A 325 11.00 2.85 -15.84
CA SER A 325 11.19 2.27 -17.17
C SER A 325 12.38 2.87 -17.92
N ASP A 326 13.31 2.01 -18.35
CA ASP A 326 14.47 2.38 -19.16
C ASP A 326 14.29 2.05 -20.64
N ALA A 327 13.05 1.87 -21.14
CA ALA A 327 12.78 1.51 -22.53
C ALA A 327 13.31 2.56 -23.51
N THR A 328 13.98 2.06 -24.56
CA THR A 328 14.51 2.85 -25.67
C THR A 328 13.62 2.68 -26.91
N LEU A 329 13.86 3.49 -27.96
CA LEU A 329 13.19 3.32 -29.27
C LEU A 329 13.51 1.95 -29.90
N GLU A 330 14.69 1.41 -29.65
CA GLU A 330 15.09 0.07 -30.10
C GLU A 330 14.25 -1.00 -29.39
N VAL A 331 14.10 -0.89 -28.08
CA VAL A 331 13.21 -1.79 -27.30
C VAL A 331 11.76 -1.70 -27.78
N LEU A 332 11.26 -0.50 -28.12
CA LEU A 332 9.93 -0.34 -28.67
C LEU A 332 9.76 -1.12 -29.99
N ARG A 333 10.73 -1.02 -30.92
CA ARG A 333 10.68 -1.74 -32.21
C ARG A 333 10.66 -3.25 -31.99
N GLN A 334 11.55 -3.76 -31.14
CA GLN A 334 11.56 -5.19 -30.78
C GLN A 334 10.23 -5.65 -30.15
N GLN A 335 9.60 -4.80 -29.34
CA GLN A 335 8.30 -5.08 -28.74
C GLN A 335 7.17 -5.13 -29.79
N LEU A 336 7.19 -4.23 -30.76
CA LEU A 336 6.19 -4.21 -31.85
C LEU A 336 6.33 -5.46 -32.72
N ASP A 337 7.57 -5.90 -33.01
CA ASP A 337 7.84 -7.11 -33.81
C ASP A 337 7.46 -8.41 -33.07
N SER A 338 7.49 -8.39 -31.72
CA SER A 338 7.19 -9.56 -30.87
C SER A 338 5.78 -9.57 -30.30
N LEU A 339 4.94 -8.64 -30.71
CA LEU A 339 3.58 -8.49 -30.20
C LEU A 339 2.66 -9.61 -30.71
N GLU A 340 2.23 -10.50 -29.82
CA GLU A 340 1.21 -11.50 -30.09
C GLU A 340 -0.19 -10.92 -29.81
N PRO A 341 -1.14 -11.03 -30.76
CA PRO A 341 -2.48 -10.45 -30.61
C PRO A 341 -3.22 -11.01 -29.38
N LEU A 342 -4.17 -10.24 -28.87
CA LEU A 342 -5.15 -10.71 -27.90
C LEU A 342 -6.17 -11.58 -28.65
N THR A 343 -6.22 -12.84 -28.28
CA THR A 343 -7.19 -13.85 -28.81
C THR A 343 -8.11 -14.27 -27.68
#